data_003d978a8df27aa99a0f18ce0ee59c2f
#
_entry.id   003d978a8df27aa99a0f18ce0ee59c2f
#
_cell.length_a   1.000
_cell.length_b   1.000
_cell.length_c   1.000
_cell.angle_alpha   90.00
_cell.angle_beta   90.00
_cell.angle_gamma   90.00
#
_symmetry.space_group_name_H-M   'P 1'
#
loop_
_entity.id
_entity.type
_entity.pdbx_description
1 polymer ?
#
loop_
_entity_poly.entity_id
_entity_poly.type
_entity_poly.pdbx_seq_one_letter_code
_entity_poly.pdbx_strand_id
1 'polypeptide(L)'
;MKLQLSFTALVLGLASLSAQAQTEIQWWHSMVAVNGEWVNDLAKNFNASQKDYKINPVFKGTYDESMTAAVAAFRAGNAPHILQVFEVGTATMMASKGVVVPVGKVMQDAGYKFDPSVYVPAVAGYYTAPNGQMLSYPFNSSTTVFYFNKDAFKAAGIDTSKPPATWPEVALAAAKLKANGHKCPFTTAWQGWTQLESFSTWHNTELATQGNGMRGTNARLVANSPLHVRHIENLGNMAKQGLFVYKGRANVPEASFVSGECAMITTSSGFYGNVAKNAKFGYGLSTLPYYPDVAGAPQNTVIGGASLWVMSGKKAEEYKGVAAFFNYLSSAEVQSASHKRTGYLPITMAAFKLTEQSGFYKQNPGTDTAVNQMIRKTTDKSRGIRLGNYVQIRTIEDEELEQVWGGKKTAKEALDSIIKRGNELLERFEKANKG
;
A
#
# COMPACT_ATOMS: atom_id res chain seq x y z
N MET A 1 -72.53 52.83 26.02
CA MET A 1 -71.95 51.50 26.27
C MET A 1 -70.92 51.29 25.19
N LYS A 2 -69.65 51.54 25.49
CA LYS A 2 -68.50 51.35 24.53
C LYS A 2 -67.83 50.04 24.87
N LEU A 3 -67.84 49.04 23.92
CA LEU A 3 -67.11 47.83 24.05
C LEU A 3 -65.67 48.05 23.60
N GLN A 4 -64.69 47.80 24.48
CA GLN A 4 -63.28 47.75 24.16
C GLN A 4 -62.93 46.28 23.83
N LEU A 5 -62.50 46.04 22.60
CA LEU A 5 -61.88 44.80 22.22
C LEU A 5 -60.36 44.91 22.46
N SER A 6 -59.85 44.11 23.40
CA SER A 6 -58.43 43.95 23.64
C SER A 6 -57.89 42.88 22.66
N PHE A 7 -56.99 43.28 21.74
CA PHE A 7 -56.23 42.35 20.89
C PHE A 7 -54.96 41.93 21.64
N THR A 8 -54.94 40.69 22.05
CA THR A 8 -53.70 40.03 22.60
C THR A 8 -52.91 39.45 21.43
N ALA A 9 -51.83 40.11 21.02
CA ALA A 9 -50.92 39.60 19.99
C ALA A 9 -50.02 38.49 20.59
N LEU A 10 -50.23 37.28 20.16
CA LEU A 10 -49.39 36.10 20.47
C LEU A 10 -48.15 36.14 19.55
N VAL A 11 -47.01 36.57 20.06
CA VAL A 11 -45.72 36.52 19.36
C VAL A 11 -45.21 35.10 19.43
N LEU A 12 -45.41 34.30 18.40
CA LEU A 12 -44.73 33.03 18.18
C LEU A 12 -43.28 33.32 17.78
N GLY A 13 -42.34 33.17 18.73
CA GLY A 13 -40.91 33.15 18.47
C GLY A 13 -40.54 31.89 17.67
N LEU A 14 -40.40 32.01 16.36
CA LEU A 14 -39.75 31.01 15.52
C LEU A 14 -38.27 30.97 15.90
N ALA A 15 -37.90 30.05 16.78
CA ALA A 15 -36.50 29.65 16.96
C ALA A 15 -36.04 29.00 15.65
N SER A 16 -35.38 29.78 14.80
CA SER A 16 -34.67 29.29 13.63
C SER A 16 -33.55 28.38 14.11
N LEU A 17 -33.80 27.09 14.18
CA LEU A 17 -32.74 26.08 14.22
C LEU A 17 -31.96 26.22 12.91
N SER A 18 -30.93 27.08 12.93
CA SER A 18 -29.92 27.06 11.86
C SER A 18 -29.31 25.66 11.86
N ALA A 19 -29.77 24.83 10.96
CA ALA A 19 -29.08 23.60 10.63
C ALA A 19 -27.67 24.03 10.17
N GLN A 20 -26.69 23.90 11.04
CA GLN A 20 -25.31 24.20 10.71
C GLN A 20 -24.92 23.19 9.65
N ALA A 21 -24.60 23.66 8.43
CA ALA A 21 -24.20 22.81 7.34
C ALA A 21 -22.92 22.07 7.75
N GLN A 22 -22.90 20.75 7.56
CA GLN A 22 -21.72 19.93 7.84
C GLN A 22 -20.51 20.47 7.08
N THR A 23 -19.36 20.54 7.74
CA THR A 23 -18.10 20.86 7.07
C THR A 23 -17.68 19.71 6.18
N GLU A 24 -17.61 19.94 4.87
CA GLU A 24 -17.26 18.90 3.87
C GLU A 24 -15.76 18.73 3.73
N ILE A 25 -15.28 17.49 3.80
CA ILE A 25 -13.88 17.09 3.71
C ILE A 25 -13.70 16.19 2.50
N GLN A 26 -12.99 16.66 1.49
CA GLN A 26 -12.62 15.86 0.32
C GLN A 26 -11.46 14.92 0.64
N TRP A 27 -11.64 13.64 0.35
CA TRP A 27 -10.62 12.61 0.45
C TRP A 27 -10.38 11.98 -0.92
N TRP A 28 -9.23 12.27 -1.54
CA TRP A 28 -8.84 11.65 -2.82
C TRP A 28 -8.14 10.33 -2.58
N HIS A 29 -8.59 9.29 -3.29
CA HIS A 29 -8.09 7.93 -3.15
C HIS A 29 -8.00 7.20 -4.49
N SER A 30 -7.25 6.08 -4.49
CA SER A 30 -7.01 5.21 -5.66
C SER A 30 -7.50 3.77 -5.46
N MET A 31 -8.41 3.56 -4.51
CA MET A 31 -8.91 2.23 -4.18
C MET A 31 -10.00 1.79 -5.16
N VAL A 32 -9.88 0.55 -5.64
CA VAL A 32 -10.82 -0.07 -6.61
C VAL A 32 -11.45 -1.35 -6.03
N ALA A 33 -12.47 -1.88 -6.67
CA ALA A 33 -13.16 -3.13 -6.32
C ALA A 33 -13.51 -3.19 -4.81
N VAL A 34 -13.21 -4.29 -4.13
CA VAL A 34 -13.51 -4.49 -2.70
C VAL A 34 -12.89 -3.39 -1.83
N ASN A 35 -11.69 -2.92 -2.18
CA ASN A 35 -11.02 -1.85 -1.43
C ASN A 35 -11.68 -0.49 -1.66
N GLY A 36 -12.25 -0.23 -2.85
CA GLY A 36 -13.07 0.96 -3.11
C GLY A 36 -14.38 0.95 -2.31
N GLU A 37 -15.07 -0.19 -2.25
CA GLU A 37 -16.24 -0.38 -1.39
C GLU A 37 -15.90 -0.11 0.09
N TRP A 38 -14.76 -0.63 0.57
CA TRP A 38 -14.27 -0.40 1.94
C TRP A 38 -14.05 1.07 2.25
N VAL A 39 -13.40 1.84 1.36
CA VAL A 39 -13.19 3.28 1.51
C VAL A 39 -14.52 4.03 1.62
N ASN A 40 -15.48 3.70 0.76
CA ASN A 40 -16.81 4.31 0.79
C ASN A 40 -17.55 3.99 2.09
N ASP A 41 -17.43 2.75 2.60
CA ASP A 41 -18.07 2.35 3.86
C ASP A 41 -17.41 3.01 5.07
N LEU A 42 -16.09 3.22 5.09
CA LEU A 42 -15.42 4.00 6.13
C LEU A 42 -15.97 5.43 6.21
N ALA A 43 -16.07 6.11 5.07
CA ALA A 43 -16.65 7.45 5.00
C ALA A 43 -18.13 7.47 5.42
N LYS A 44 -18.93 6.54 4.92
CA LYS A 44 -20.35 6.39 5.26
C LYS A 44 -20.56 6.19 6.77
N ASN A 45 -19.79 5.27 7.37
CA ASN A 45 -19.92 4.96 8.80
C ASN A 45 -19.48 6.13 9.68
N PHE A 46 -18.38 6.81 9.33
CA PHE A 46 -17.98 8.05 10.00
C PHE A 46 -19.06 9.13 9.90
N ASN A 47 -19.58 9.38 8.70
CA ASN A 47 -20.62 10.39 8.46
C ASN A 47 -21.91 10.09 9.25
N ALA A 48 -22.24 8.82 9.45
CA ALA A 48 -23.40 8.40 10.25
C ALA A 48 -23.16 8.51 11.76
N SER A 49 -21.92 8.52 12.23
CA SER A 49 -21.57 8.53 13.66
C SER A 49 -21.60 9.92 14.31
N GLN A 50 -21.63 10.99 13.52
CA GLN A 50 -21.62 12.37 13.99
C GLN A 50 -22.32 13.30 12.97
N LYS A 51 -22.51 14.62 13.31
CA LYS A 51 -23.27 15.57 12.49
C LYS A 51 -22.47 16.80 12.04
N ASP A 52 -21.21 16.93 12.48
CA ASP A 52 -20.43 18.16 12.27
C ASP A 52 -19.65 18.12 10.95
N TYR A 53 -19.18 16.94 10.54
CA TYR A 53 -18.31 16.76 9.40
C TYR A 53 -18.86 15.73 8.43
N LYS A 54 -18.53 15.90 7.12
CA LYS A 54 -18.89 14.95 6.06
C LYS A 54 -17.67 14.63 5.22
N ILE A 55 -17.21 13.39 5.27
CA ILE A 55 -16.15 12.88 4.41
C ILE A 55 -16.73 12.54 3.05
N ASN A 56 -16.17 13.11 2.00
CA ASN A 56 -16.49 12.84 0.61
C ASN A 56 -15.31 12.12 -0.07
N PRO A 57 -15.31 10.78 -0.15
CA PRO A 57 -14.28 10.05 -0.87
C PRO A 57 -14.42 10.28 -2.38
N VAL A 58 -13.32 10.57 -3.06
CA VAL A 58 -13.27 10.83 -4.50
C VAL A 58 -12.21 9.94 -5.12
N PHE A 59 -12.64 9.00 -5.94
CA PHE A 59 -11.72 8.16 -6.72
C PHE A 59 -11.01 8.99 -7.78
N LYS A 60 -9.67 8.88 -7.86
CA LYS A 60 -8.80 9.65 -8.76
C LYS A 60 -7.93 8.80 -9.68
N GLY A 61 -8.42 7.60 -10.04
CA GLY A 61 -7.66 6.69 -10.88
C GLY A 61 -6.56 5.93 -10.12
N THR A 62 -5.52 5.56 -10.82
CA THR A 62 -4.33 4.93 -10.22
C THR A 62 -3.62 5.87 -9.24
N TYR A 63 -2.69 5.35 -8.45
CA TYR A 63 -1.88 6.18 -7.56
C TYR A 63 -1.10 7.26 -8.30
N ASP A 64 -0.54 6.94 -9.48
CA ASP A 64 0.21 7.88 -10.32
C ASP A 64 -0.68 9.00 -10.87
N GLU A 65 -1.87 8.64 -11.36
CA GLU A 65 -2.87 9.60 -11.85
C GLU A 65 -3.35 10.52 -10.72
N SER A 66 -3.66 9.95 -9.55
CA SER A 66 -4.07 10.70 -8.36
C SER A 66 -3.00 11.68 -7.90
N MET A 67 -1.74 11.25 -7.86
CA MET A 67 -0.62 12.10 -7.45
C MET A 67 -0.35 13.22 -8.47
N THR A 68 -0.44 12.94 -9.76
CA THR A 68 -0.33 13.93 -10.84
C THR A 68 -1.46 14.96 -10.75
N ALA A 69 -2.70 14.51 -10.58
CA ALA A 69 -3.85 15.37 -10.39
C ALA A 69 -3.73 16.26 -9.15
N ALA A 70 -3.19 15.71 -8.04
CA ALA A 70 -3.00 16.46 -6.80
C ALA A 70 -1.96 17.59 -6.95
N VAL A 71 -0.87 17.36 -7.69
CA VAL A 71 0.12 18.42 -8.00
C VAL A 71 -0.53 19.57 -8.77
N ALA A 72 -1.32 19.25 -9.79
CA ALA A 72 -2.03 20.26 -10.58
C ALA A 72 -3.06 21.03 -9.73
N ALA A 73 -3.84 20.31 -8.93
CA ALA A 73 -4.85 20.89 -8.04
C ALA A 73 -4.23 21.79 -6.95
N PHE A 74 -3.09 21.39 -6.39
CA PHE A 74 -2.37 22.19 -5.40
C PHE A 74 -1.91 23.52 -6.00
N ARG A 75 -1.32 23.50 -7.20
CA ARG A 75 -0.92 24.73 -7.92
C ARG A 75 -2.08 25.65 -8.24
N ALA A 76 -3.25 25.08 -8.48
CA ALA A 76 -4.49 25.83 -8.73
C ALA A 76 -5.24 26.27 -7.46
N GLY A 77 -4.71 25.98 -6.26
CA GLY A 77 -5.40 26.30 -4.98
C GLY A 77 -6.60 25.39 -4.65
N ASN A 78 -6.78 24.28 -5.38
CA ASN A 78 -7.94 23.38 -5.28
C ASN A 78 -7.55 21.96 -4.79
N ALA A 79 -6.45 21.83 -4.05
CA ALA A 79 -6.05 20.54 -3.50
C ALA A 79 -7.14 19.94 -2.58
N PRO A 80 -7.26 18.60 -2.46
CA PRO A 80 -8.16 17.97 -1.50
C PRO A 80 -7.74 18.30 -0.06
N HIS A 81 -8.54 17.92 0.93
CA HIS A 81 -8.15 17.99 2.35
C HIS A 81 -7.24 16.83 2.70
N ILE A 82 -7.58 15.65 2.21
CA ILE A 82 -6.84 14.39 2.42
C ILE A 82 -6.46 13.81 1.06
N LEU A 83 -5.17 13.52 0.88
CA LEU A 83 -4.64 12.84 -0.29
C LEU A 83 -4.05 11.48 0.12
N GLN A 84 -4.54 10.40 -0.48
CA GLN A 84 -3.91 9.10 -0.37
C GLN A 84 -2.70 9.02 -1.30
N VAL A 85 -1.52 8.79 -0.72
CA VAL A 85 -0.27 8.65 -1.48
C VAL A 85 0.36 7.31 -1.17
N PHE A 86 0.68 6.55 -2.21
CA PHE A 86 1.36 5.26 -2.07
C PHE A 86 2.82 5.44 -1.61
N GLU A 87 3.42 4.36 -1.12
CA GLU A 87 4.70 4.41 -0.40
C GLU A 87 5.84 5.05 -1.19
N VAL A 88 5.93 4.81 -2.50
CA VAL A 88 7.00 5.41 -3.33
C VAL A 88 6.87 6.92 -3.52
N GLY A 89 5.70 7.49 -3.25
CA GLY A 89 5.48 8.93 -3.24
C GLY A 89 5.98 9.63 -1.96
N THR A 90 6.28 8.86 -0.90
CA THR A 90 6.56 9.39 0.44
C THR A 90 7.74 10.38 0.47
N ALA A 91 8.88 10.04 -0.13
CA ALA A 91 10.04 10.94 -0.14
C ALA A 91 9.75 12.25 -0.87
N THR A 92 9.01 12.20 -1.97
CA THR A 92 8.59 13.40 -2.72
C THR A 92 7.64 14.27 -1.89
N MET A 93 6.69 13.68 -1.19
CA MET A 93 5.79 14.41 -0.29
C MET A 93 6.54 15.04 0.89
N MET A 94 7.48 14.30 1.50
CA MET A 94 8.32 14.81 2.59
C MET A 94 9.19 16.01 2.17
N ALA A 95 9.66 16.01 0.92
CA ALA A 95 10.47 17.10 0.36
C ALA A 95 9.65 18.31 -0.06
N SER A 96 8.32 18.19 -0.20
CA SER A 96 7.42 19.23 -0.67
C SER A 96 7.12 20.25 0.44
N LYS A 97 8.02 21.23 0.61
CA LYS A 97 7.91 22.26 1.66
C LYS A 97 6.59 23.05 1.52
N GLY A 98 5.84 23.19 2.61
CA GLY A 98 4.61 23.97 2.67
C GLY A 98 3.38 23.33 2.00
N VAL A 99 3.50 22.16 1.41
CA VAL A 99 2.40 21.45 0.71
C VAL A 99 1.54 20.65 1.66
N VAL A 100 2.11 20.14 2.74
CA VAL A 100 1.44 19.25 3.69
C VAL A 100 1.49 19.79 5.11
N VAL A 101 0.50 19.44 5.91
CA VAL A 101 0.48 19.66 7.35
C VAL A 101 0.74 18.33 8.05
N PRO A 102 1.75 18.23 8.94
CA PRO A 102 2.04 16.99 9.65
C PRO A 102 0.84 16.48 10.44
N VAL A 103 0.58 15.17 10.32
CA VAL A 103 -0.60 14.55 10.94
C VAL A 103 -0.65 14.76 12.45
N GLY A 104 0.48 14.67 13.14
CA GLY A 104 0.56 14.90 14.59
C GLY A 104 0.10 16.30 14.98
N LYS A 105 0.47 17.34 14.17
CA LYS A 105 0.02 18.72 14.40
C LYS A 105 -1.49 18.85 14.18
N VAL A 106 -2.04 18.29 13.12
CA VAL A 106 -3.49 18.33 12.82
C VAL A 106 -4.29 17.70 13.96
N MET A 107 -3.85 16.55 14.45
CA MET A 107 -4.51 15.86 15.58
C MET A 107 -4.42 16.67 16.87
N GLN A 108 -3.24 17.18 17.20
CA GLN A 108 -3.02 17.97 18.42
C GLN A 108 -3.80 19.28 18.43
N ASP A 109 -3.79 20.03 17.31
CA ASP A 109 -4.53 21.32 17.18
C ASP A 109 -6.05 21.09 17.32
N ALA A 110 -6.56 19.91 16.99
CA ALA A 110 -7.96 19.52 17.16
C ALA A 110 -8.27 18.90 18.53
N GLY A 111 -7.29 18.80 19.42
CA GLY A 111 -7.46 18.24 20.78
C GLY A 111 -7.43 16.71 20.86
N TYR A 112 -7.04 16.01 19.79
CA TYR A 112 -6.88 14.57 19.81
C TYR A 112 -5.45 14.15 20.20
N LYS A 113 -5.36 13.08 20.99
CA LYS A 113 -4.06 12.44 21.28
C LYS A 113 -3.56 11.73 20.00
N PHE A 114 -2.32 11.99 19.63
CA PHE A 114 -1.64 11.28 18.55
C PHE A 114 -0.31 10.72 19.09
N ASP A 115 -0.19 9.39 19.09
CA ASP A 115 0.98 8.69 19.59
C ASP A 115 1.53 7.75 18.50
N PRO A 116 2.63 8.11 17.83
CA PRO A 116 3.24 7.27 16.82
C PRO A 116 3.71 5.89 17.33
N SER A 117 3.94 5.72 18.63
CA SER A 117 4.43 4.47 19.19
C SER A 117 3.41 3.33 19.19
N VAL A 118 2.12 3.62 19.01
CA VAL A 118 1.06 2.60 18.92
C VAL A 118 1.05 1.86 17.59
N TYR A 119 1.67 2.44 16.56
CA TYR A 119 1.73 1.83 15.23
C TYR A 119 2.83 0.76 15.16
N VAL A 120 2.67 -0.18 14.24
CA VAL A 120 3.72 -1.15 13.91
C VAL A 120 5.01 -0.40 13.55
N PRO A 121 6.17 -0.71 14.18
CA PRO A 121 7.39 0.11 14.05
C PRO A 121 7.85 0.34 12.60
N ALA A 122 7.74 -0.67 11.74
CA ALA A 122 8.09 -0.55 10.32
C ALA A 122 7.18 0.45 9.58
N VAL A 123 5.90 0.52 9.96
CA VAL A 123 4.92 1.46 9.39
C VAL A 123 5.18 2.88 9.90
N ALA A 124 5.30 3.06 11.22
CA ALA A 124 5.58 4.35 11.83
C ALA A 124 6.90 4.95 11.31
N GLY A 125 7.98 4.17 11.34
CA GLY A 125 9.30 4.61 10.92
C GLY A 125 9.37 5.03 9.45
N TYR A 126 8.56 4.42 8.60
CA TYR A 126 8.53 4.76 7.17
C TYR A 126 7.98 6.17 6.93
N TYR A 127 6.92 6.57 7.65
CA TYR A 127 6.25 7.87 7.48
C TYR A 127 6.78 8.97 8.42
N THR A 128 7.81 8.68 9.19
CA THR A 128 8.46 9.62 10.10
C THR A 128 9.65 10.29 9.42
N ALA A 129 9.69 11.63 9.46
CA ALA A 129 10.81 12.43 8.96
C ALA A 129 12.03 12.30 9.88
N PRO A 130 13.25 12.70 9.43
CA PRO A 130 14.48 12.63 10.23
C PRO A 130 14.41 13.39 11.57
N ASN A 131 13.57 14.41 11.68
CA ASN A 131 13.34 15.17 12.93
C ASN A 131 12.40 14.45 13.92
N GLY A 132 12.01 13.22 13.64
CA GLY A 132 11.10 12.43 14.50
C GLY A 132 9.61 12.73 14.32
N GLN A 133 9.24 13.64 13.43
CA GLN A 133 7.84 14.01 13.19
C GLN A 133 7.20 13.07 12.17
N MET A 134 6.10 12.40 12.54
CA MET A 134 5.28 11.64 11.58
C MET A 134 4.49 12.62 10.72
N LEU A 135 4.63 12.54 9.39
CA LEU A 135 4.06 13.51 8.45
C LEU A 135 2.70 13.09 7.89
N SER A 136 2.44 11.79 7.76
CA SER A 136 1.19 11.26 7.23
C SER A 136 0.56 10.24 8.15
N TYR A 137 -0.75 10.04 8.02
CA TYR A 137 -1.50 9.03 8.74
C TYR A 137 -1.35 7.68 8.04
N PRO A 138 -0.80 6.63 8.68
CA PRO A 138 -0.76 5.27 8.12
C PRO A 138 -2.18 4.77 7.85
N PHE A 139 -2.41 4.22 6.66
CA PHE A 139 -3.78 3.83 6.28
C PHE A 139 -3.85 2.39 5.76
N ASN A 140 -3.65 2.19 4.48
CA ASN A 140 -3.75 0.88 3.85
C ASN A 140 -2.37 0.26 3.61
N SER A 141 -1.63 0.07 4.69
CA SER A 141 -0.32 -0.57 4.62
C SER A 141 -0.45 -2.05 4.25
N SER A 142 0.40 -2.52 3.36
CA SER A 142 0.47 -3.91 2.91
C SER A 142 1.91 -4.40 2.87
N THR A 143 2.09 -5.67 2.58
CA THR A 143 3.38 -6.23 2.16
C THR A 143 3.16 -7.31 1.13
N THR A 144 4.22 -7.72 0.44
CA THR A 144 4.14 -8.76 -0.58
C THR A 144 3.95 -10.14 0.06
N VAL A 145 3.06 -10.93 -0.53
CA VAL A 145 2.79 -12.32 -0.15
C VAL A 145 2.63 -13.19 -1.40
N PHE A 146 2.61 -14.49 -1.20
CA PHE A 146 2.41 -15.48 -2.26
C PHE A 146 1.03 -16.11 -2.12
N TYR A 147 0.21 -16.05 -3.17
CA TYR A 147 -1.06 -16.73 -3.27
C TYR A 147 -0.96 -17.92 -4.22
N PHE A 148 -1.72 -18.99 -3.92
CA PHE A 148 -1.78 -20.16 -4.78
C PHE A 148 -3.19 -20.78 -4.80
N ASN A 149 -3.55 -21.32 -5.95
CA ASN A 149 -4.80 -22.02 -6.18
C ASN A 149 -4.66 -23.48 -5.73
N LYS A 150 -5.32 -23.83 -4.62
CA LYS A 150 -5.27 -25.18 -4.03
C LYS A 150 -5.86 -26.24 -4.96
N ASP A 151 -6.88 -25.91 -5.75
CA ASP A 151 -7.53 -26.87 -6.63
C ASP A 151 -6.65 -27.18 -7.83
N ALA A 152 -5.99 -26.17 -8.42
CA ALA A 152 -4.96 -26.36 -9.44
C ALA A 152 -3.77 -27.17 -8.92
N PHE A 153 -3.32 -26.92 -7.67
CA PHE A 153 -2.25 -27.70 -7.04
C PHE A 153 -2.63 -29.16 -6.89
N LYS A 154 -3.80 -29.45 -6.34
CA LYS A 154 -4.30 -30.83 -6.22
C LYS A 154 -4.38 -31.54 -7.56
N ALA A 155 -4.92 -30.88 -8.59
CA ALA A 155 -5.00 -31.43 -9.95
C ALA A 155 -3.62 -31.73 -10.53
N ALA A 156 -2.59 -30.96 -10.20
CA ALA A 156 -1.21 -31.15 -10.63
C ALA A 156 -0.38 -32.06 -9.69
N GLY A 157 -1.00 -32.71 -8.68
CA GLY A 157 -0.31 -33.55 -7.71
C GLY A 157 0.69 -32.80 -6.81
N ILE A 158 0.38 -31.54 -6.47
CA ILE A 158 1.18 -30.70 -5.58
C ILE A 158 0.52 -30.66 -4.20
N ASP A 159 1.30 -30.88 -3.16
CA ASP A 159 0.82 -30.84 -1.77
C ASP A 159 0.42 -29.40 -1.37
N THR A 160 -0.86 -29.19 -1.10
CA THR A 160 -1.40 -27.89 -0.72
C THR A 160 -1.11 -27.48 0.73
N SER A 161 -0.64 -28.43 1.56
CA SER A 161 -0.25 -28.16 2.96
C SER A 161 1.19 -27.61 3.05
N LYS A 162 1.97 -27.75 2.00
CA LYS A 162 3.37 -27.31 1.88
C LYS A 162 3.54 -26.46 0.61
N PRO A 163 3.04 -25.21 0.62
CA PRO A 163 3.21 -24.33 -0.52
C PRO A 163 4.69 -24.04 -0.78
N PRO A 164 5.08 -23.77 -2.04
CA PRO A 164 6.45 -23.41 -2.37
C PRO A 164 6.94 -22.22 -1.50
N ALA A 165 8.03 -22.44 -0.77
CA ALA A 165 8.66 -21.42 0.06
C ALA A 165 9.92 -20.82 -0.58
N THR A 166 10.49 -21.53 -1.58
CA THR A 166 11.72 -21.13 -2.25
C THR A 166 11.50 -20.95 -3.76
N TRP A 167 12.32 -20.11 -4.39
CA TRP A 167 12.24 -19.91 -5.85
C TRP A 167 12.44 -21.19 -6.67
N PRO A 168 13.36 -22.12 -6.30
CA PRO A 168 13.43 -23.42 -6.94
C PRO A 168 12.12 -24.21 -6.82
N GLU A 169 11.46 -24.20 -5.66
CA GLU A 169 10.17 -24.88 -5.47
C GLU A 169 9.05 -24.24 -6.29
N VAL A 170 9.04 -22.91 -6.43
CA VAL A 170 8.10 -22.21 -7.32
C VAL A 170 8.28 -22.66 -8.77
N ALA A 171 9.51 -22.76 -9.25
CA ALA A 171 9.80 -23.24 -10.61
C ALA A 171 9.34 -24.70 -10.82
N LEU A 172 9.57 -25.58 -9.84
CA LEU A 172 9.10 -26.96 -9.87
C LEU A 172 7.57 -27.06 -9.86
N ALA A 173 6.90 -26.29 -9.01
CA ALA A 173 5.44 -26.22 -8.97
C ALA A 173 4.87 -25.69 -10.29
N ALA A 174 5.47 -24.64 -10.85
CA ALA A 174 5.07 -24.08 -12.14
C ALA A 174 5.24 -25.11 -13.28
N ALA A 175 6.31 -25.91 -13.28
CA ALA A 175 6.51 -26.98 -14.26
C ALA A 175 5.42 -28.07 -14.17
N LYS A 176 5.06 -28.50 -12.94
CA LYS A 176 3.97 -29.46 -12.73
C LYS A 176 2.62 -28.92 -13.18
N LEU A 177 2.31 -27.66 -12.83
CA LEU A 177 1.08 -26.99 -13.27
C LEU A 177 1.00 -26.91 -14.80
N LYS A 178 2.09 -26.54 -15.46
CA LYS A 178 2.17 -26.49 -16.92
C LYS A 178 1.98 -27.88 -17.54
N ALA A 179 2.64 -28.90 -17.01
CA ALA A 179 2.49 -30.28 -17.46
C ALA A 179 1.05 -30.79 -17.32
N ASN A 180 0.33 -30.29 -16.30
CA ASN A 180 -1.11 -30.56 -16.09
C ASN A 180 -2.03 -29.65 -16.93
N GLY A 181 -1.50 -28.91 -17.92
CA GLY A 181 -2.27 -28.10 -18.86
C GLY A 181 -2.57 -26.66 -18.41
N HIS A 182 -2.02 -26.21 -17.27
CA HIS A 182 -2.25 -24.84 -16.81
C HIS A 182 -1.50 -23.82 -17.69
N LYS A 183 -2.21 -22.87 -18.31
CA LYS A 183 -1.63 -21.89 -19.26
C LYS A 183 -0.85 -20.78 -18.59
N CYS A 184 -1.16 -20.45 -17.33
CA CYS A 184 -0.48 -19.47 -16.53
C CYS A 184 -0.12 -20.08 -15.15
N PRO A 185 1.00 -20.83 -15.05
CA PRO A 185 1.41 -21.44 -13.79
C PRO A 185 1.72 -20.43 -12.71
N PHE A 186 2.47 -19.35 -13.06
CA PHE A 186 2.88 -18.29 -12.15
C PHE A 186 2.82 -16.93 -12.83
N THR A 187 2.40 -15.91 -12.08
CA THR A 187 2.46 -14.49 -12.45
C THR A 187 2.89 -13.63 -11.26
N THR A 188 3.12 -12.34 -11.49
CA THR A 188 3.41 -11.34 -10.46
C THR A 188 2.65 -10.07 -10.74
N ALA A 189 2.13 -9.42 -9.71
CA ALA A 189 1.64 -8.04 -9.76
C ALA A 189 2.69 -7.11 -9.15
N TRP A 190 2.65 -5.80 -9.48
CA TRP A 190 3.56 -4.81 -8.92
C TRP A 190 5.03 -5.22 -9.03
N GLN A 191 5.46 -5.60 -10.23
CA GLN A 191 6.72 -6.32 -10.46
C GLN A 191 7.96 -5.63 -9.86
N GLY A 192 8.14 -4.32 -9.97
CA GLY A 192 9.23 -3.59 -9.34
C GLY A 192 9.20 -3.76 -7.81
N TRP A 193 8.04 -3.51 -7.18
CA TRP A 193 7.88 -3.67 -5.74
C TRP A 193 8.05 -5.12 -5.25
N THR A 194 7.55 -6.08 -6.00
CA THR A 194 7.58 -7.50 -5.60
C THR A 194 8.93 -8.14 -5.90
N GLN A 195 9.46 -7.95 -7.13
CA GLN A 195 10.62 -8.69 -7.63
C GLN A 195 11.96 -7.96 -7.46
N LEU A 196 11.95 -6.66 -7.13
CA LEU A 196 13.17 -5.90 -6.81
C LEU A 196 13.17 -5.44 -5.35
N GLU A 197 12.18 -4.64 -4.94
CA GLU A 197 12.18 -4.00 -3.63
C GLU A 197 11.99 -5.00 -2.49
N SER A 198 10.88 -5.73 -2.48
CA SER A 198 10.60 -6.76 -1.46
C SER A 198 11.57 -7.93 -1.56
N PHE A 199 11.99 -8.30 -2.78
CA PHE A 199 13.04 -9.29 -2.97
C PHE A 199 14.35 -8.88 -2.29
N SER A 200 14.79 -7.63 -2.49
CA SER A 200 16.03 -7.12 -1.89
C SER A 200 16.00 -7.22 -0.36
N THR A 201 14.94 -6.73 0.25
CA THR A 201 14.83 -6.72 1.71
C THR A 201 14.62 -8.11 2.30
N TRP A 202 13.86 -8.97 1.61
CA TRP A 202 13.65 -10.37 1.99
C TRP A 202 14.94 -11.19 1.96
N HIS A 203 15.88 -10.83 1.08
CA HIS A 203 17.22 -11.43 0.99
C HIS A 203 18.31 -10.62 1.71
N ASN A 204 17.93 -9.62 2.51
CA ASN A 204 18.86 -8.77 3.24
C ASN A 204 19.96 -8.15 2.36
N THR A 205 19.60 -7.73 1.14
CA THR A 205 20.49 -7.06 0.20
C THR A 205 20.02 -5.62 -0.07
N GLU A 206 20.93 -4.73 -0.46
CA GLU A 206 20.61 -3.33 -0.73
C GLU A 206 20.00 -3.17 -2.13
N LEU A 207 18.89 -2.43 -2.22
CA LEU A 207 18.36 -1.89 -3.46
C LEU A 207 19.04 -0.56 -3.80
N ALA A 208 19.31 0.25 -2.76
CA ALA A 208 19.96 1.56 -2.87
C ALA A 208 20.86 1.85 -1.67
N THR A 209 21.85 2.71 -1.87
CA THR A 209 22.74 3.22 -0.81
C THR A 209 21.97 4.02 0.25
N GLN A 210 22.64 4.49 1.29
CA GLN A 210 22.04 5.26 2.40
C GLN A 210 20.90 4.50 3.12
N GLY A 211 21.05 3.16 3.29
CA GLY A 211 20.00 2.33 3.87
C GLY A 211 18.71 2.41 3.06
N ASN A 212 18.82 2.22 1.76
CA ASN A 212 17.71 2.36 0.80
C ASN A 212 17.05 3.76 0.83
N GLY A 213 17.83 4.82 0.98
CA GLY A 213 17.36 6.21 1.01
C GLY A 213 16.75 6.64 2.36
N MET A 214 16.69 5.77 3.36
CA MET A 214 16.14 6.10 4.68
C MET A 214 17.00 7.10 5.46
N ARG A 215 18.31 7.22 5.11
CA ARG A 215 19.28 8.08 5.80
C ARG A 215 19.63 9.39 5.08
N GLY A 216 19.17 9.59 3.84
CA GLY A 216 19.44 10.82 3.12
C GLY A 216 19.01 10.81 1.66
N THR A 217 18.96 12.01 1.08
CA THR A 217 18.53 12.23 -0.31
C THR A 217 19.60 11.93 -1.36
N ASN A 218 20.86 11.69 -0.94
CA ASN A 218 21.99 11.34 -1.79
C ASN A 218 22.12 9.82 -2.06
N ALA A 219 21.05 9.08 -1.90
CA ALA A 219 20.99 7.66 -2.22
C ALA A 219 21.19 7.41 -3.72
N ARG A 220 21.72 6.23 -4.03
CA ARG A 220 21.89 5.73 -5.42
C ARG A 220 21.46 4.27 -5.49
N LEU A 221 20.77 3.91 -6.56
CA LEU A 221 20.40 2.52 -6.85
C LEU A 221 21.65 1.66 -7.04
N VAL A 222 21.60 0.44 -6.49
CA VAL A 222 22.65 -0.59 -6.61
C VAL A 222 22.03 -1.99 -6.89
N ALA A 223 20.85 -2.03 -7.46
CA ALA A 223 20.01 -3.22 -7.68
C ALA A 223 20.50 -4.10 -8.85
N ASN A 224 21.82 -4.23 -9.06
CA ASN A 224 22.42 -5.11 -10.09
C ASN A 224 23.47 -6.05 -9.49
N SER A 225 23.41 -6.33 -8.19
CA SER A 225 24.27 -7.34 -7.58
C SER A 225 24.09 -8.70 -8.25
N PRO A 226 25.04 -9.64 -8.10
CA PRO A 226 24.88 -11.00 -8.65
C PRO A 226 23.57 -11.67 -8.25
N LEU A 227 23.06 -11.37 -7.05
CA LEU A 227 21.79 -11.92 -6.56
C LEU A 227 20.58 -11.33 -7.30
N HIS A 228 20.55 -10.02 -7.56
CA HIS A 228 19.51 -9.40 -8.36
C HIS A 228 19.50 -9.92 -9.81
N VAL A 229 20.69 -10.00 -10.43
CA VAL A 229 20.83 -10.55 -11.78
C VAL A 229 20.32 -11.99 -11.84
N ARG A 230 20.77 -12.85 -10.90
CA ARG A 230 20.30 -14.24 -10.77
C ARG A 230 18.79 -14.34 -10.69
N HIS A 231 18.16 -13.47 -9.89
CA HIS A 231 16.72 -13.49 -9.69
C HIS A 231 15.93 -13.11 -10.95
N ILE A 232 16.29 -12.00 -11.56
CA ILE A 232 15.61 -11.53 -12.78
C ILE A 232 15.90 -12.47 -13.97
N GLU A 233 17.10 -13.04 -14.05
CA GLU A 233 17.42 -14.08 -15.03
C GLU A 233 16.59 -15.37 -14.83
N ASN A 234 16.40 -15.81 -13.57
CA ASN A 234 15.54 -16.94 -13.24
C ASN A 234 14.09 -16.70 -13.73
N LEU A 235 13.51 -15.54 -13.43
CA LEU A 235 12.17 -15.20 -13.91
C LEU A 235 12.12 -15.07 -15.44
N GLY A 236 13.13 -14.48 -16.07
CA GLY A 236 13.24 -14.40 -17.52
C GLY A 236 13.31 -15.79 -18.19
N ASN A 237 14.04 -16.73 -17.57
CA ASN A 237 14.11 -18.12 -18.03
C ASN A 237 12.77 -18.85 -17.81
N MET A 238 12.09 -18.61 -16.70
CA MET A 238 10.74 -19.12 -16.47
C MET A 238 9.75 -18.57 -17.50
N ALA A 239 9.88 -17.29 -17.89
CA ALA A 239 9.05 -16.68 -18.92
C ALA A 239 9.26 -17.37 -20.29
N LYS A 240 10.50 -17.56 -20.72
CA LYS A 240 10.85 -18.30 -21.96
C LYS A 240 10.26 -19.70 -21.97
N GLN A 241 10.19 -20.36 -20.82
CA GLN A 241 9.62 -21.69 -20.65
C GLN A 241 8.09 -21.69 -20.49
N GLY A 242 7.43 -20.53 -20.43
CA GLY A 242 6.00 -20.41 -20.15
C GLY A 242 5.61 -20.86 -18.74
N LEU A 243 6.53 -20.82 -17.79
CA LEU A 243 6.30 -21.09 -16.36
C LEU A 243 5.92 -19.82 -15.60
N PHE A 244 6.45 -18.69 -16.02
CA PHE A 244 6.05 -17.34 -15.62
C PHE A 244 5.36 -16.64 -16.79
N VAL A 245 4.18 -16.05 -16.56
CA VAL A 245 3.40 -15.35 -17.58
C VAL A 245 3.13 -13.94 -17.11
N TYR A 246 3.77 -12.98 -17.76
CA TYR A 246 3.53 -11.57 -17.46
C TYR A 246 2.14 -11.13 -17.93
N LYS A 247 1.38 -10.48 -17.05
CA LYS A 247 -0.03 -10.11 -17.28
C LYS A 247 -0.28 -8.58 -17.22
N GLY A 248 0.77 -7.77 -17.13
CA GLY A 248 0.65 -6.31 -17.08
C GLY A 248 1.20 -5.69 -15.80
N ARG A 249 1.14 -4.36 -15.74
CA ARG A 249 1.68 -3.54 -14.65
C ARG A 249 0.72 -3.42 -13.47
N ALA A 250 1.22 -2.91 -12.37
CA ALA A 250 0.47 -2.65 -11.15
C ALA A 250 -0.37 -3.87 -10.72
N ASN A 251 -1.63 -3.69 -10.42
CA ASN A 251 -2.54 -4.75 -9.98
C ASN A 251 -3.27 -5.49 -11.13
N VAL A 252 -2.97 -5.18 -12.38
CA VAL A 252 -3.64 -5.83 -13.54
C VAL A 252 -3.57 -7.37 -13.49
N PRO A 253 -2.42 -8.00 -13.12
CA PRO A 253 -2.32 -9.47 -13.04
C PRO A 253 -3.26 -10.13 -12.03
N GLU A 254 -3.75 -9.40 -11.03
CA GLU A 254 -4.60 -9.93 -9.95
C GLU A 254 -5.91 -10.54 -10.48
N ALA A 255 -6.49 -9.96 -11.52
CA ALA A 255 -7.70 -10.49 -12.16
C ALA A 255 -7.50 -11.89 -12.73
N SER A 256 -6.31 -12.21 -13.26
CA SER A 256 -5.99 -13.54 -13.81
C SER A 256 -5.86 -14.61 -12.74
N PHE A 257 -5.48 -14.24 -11.51
CA PHE A 257 -5.51 -15.18 -10.39
C PHE A 257 -6.94 -15.43 -9.91
N VAL A 258 -7.73 -14.37 -9.69
CA VAL A 258 -9.13 -14.50 -9.22
C VAL A 258 -9.99 -15.32 -10.19
N SER A 259 -9.78 -15.18 -11.50
CA SER A 259 -10.46 -15.97 -12.52
C SER A 259 -10.02 -17.44 -12.56
N GLY A 260 -8.91 -17.80 -11.89
CA GLY A 260 -8.29 -19.11 -11.97
C GLY A 260 -7.42 -19.33 -13.23
N GLU A 261 -7.23 -18.30 -14.07
CA GLU A 261 -6.34 -18.37 -15.22
C GLU A 261 -4.88 -18.58 -14.80
N CYS A 262 -4.43 -17.87 -13.76
CA CYS A 262 -3.12 -18.08 -13.16
C CYS A 262 -3.23 -18.86 -11.84
N ALA A 263 -2.37 -19.88 -11.66
CA ALA A 263 -2.40 -20.76 -10.49
C ALA A 263 -1.64 -20.21 -9.28
N MET A 264 -0.61 -19.40 -9.52
CA MET A 264 0.22 -18.78 -8.49
C MET A 264 0.45 -17.30 -8.81
N ILE A 265 0.49 -16.47 -7.77
CA ILE A 265 0.80 -15.04 -7.91
C ILE A 265 1.55 -14.51 -6.69
N THR A 266 2.59 -13.70 -6.92
CA THR A 266 3.15 -12.82 -5.90
C THR A 266 2.53 -11.44 -6.05
N THR A 267 1.94 -10.93 -4.97
CA THR A 267 1.27 -9.62 -4.95
C THR A 267 1.10 -9.10 -3.53
N SER A 268 0.32 -8.04 -3.38
CA SER A 268 -0.03 -7.39 -2.11
C SER A 268 -0.88 -8.27 -1.21
N SER A 269 -0.63 -8.21 0.10
CA SER A 269 -1.57 -8.74 1.10
C SER A 269 -2.95 -8.09 1.01
N GLY A 270 -3.04 -6.83 0.59
CA GLY A 270 -4.29 -6.09 0.38
C GLY A 270 -5.16 -6.61 -0.79
N PHE A 271 -4.69 -7.62 -1.51
CA PHE A 271 -5.47 -8.35 -2.51
C PHE A 271 -6.41 -9.39 -1.89
N TYR A 272 -6.20 -9.78 -0.62
CA TYR A 272 -6.97 -10.83 0.06
C TYR A 272 -8.49 -10.64 -0.04
N GLY A 273 -9.00 -9.43 0.22
CA GLY A 273 -10.44 -9.17 0.18
C GLY A 273 -11.05 -9.47 -1.20
N ASN A 274 -10.33 -9.19 -2.28
CA ASN A 274 -10.78 -9.49 -3.63
C ASN A 274 -10.76 -11.00 -3.91
N VAL A 275 -9.73 -11.71 -3.47
CA VAL A 275 -9.66 -13.18 -3.57
C VAL A 275 -10.77 -13.83 -2.77
N ALA A 276 -10.95 -13.44 -1.51
CA ALA A 276 -11.97 -14.01 -0.62
C ALA A 276 -13.41 -13.83 -1.15
N LYS A 277 -13.69 -12.68 -1.79
CA LYS A 277 -15.03 -12.39 -2.35
C LYS A 277 -15.28 -13.08 -3.70
N ASN A 278 -14.27 -13.15 -4.56
CA ASN A 278 -14.50 -13.42 -5.99
C ASN A 278 -13.89 -14.73 -6.50
N ALA A 279 -12.85 -15.30 -5.88
CA ALA A 279 -12.30 -16.59 -6.29
C ALA A 279 -13.32 -17.71 -6.07
N LYS A 280 -13.47 -18.60 -7.07
CA LYS A 280 -14.40 -19.74 -7.03
C LYS A 280 -13.67 -21.06 -6.81
N PHE A 281 -12.47 -21.02 -6.26
CA PHE A 281 -11.60 -22.17 -5.96
C PHE A 281 -10.97 -22.02 -4.58
N GLY A 282 -10.50 -23.11 -4.02
CA GLY A 282 -9.73 -23.08 -2.77
C GLY A 282 -8.37 -22.39 -3.00
N TYR A 283 -8.04 -21.43 -2.16
CA TYR A 283 -6.76 -20.70 -2.24
C TYR A 283 -5.98 -20.80 -0.93
N GLY A 284 -4.71 -20.48 -1.01
CA GLY A 284 -3.82 -20.36 0.15
C GLY A 284 -2.91 -19.16 0.03
N LEU A 285 -2.43 -18.70 1.18
CA LEU A 285 -1.42 -17.65 1.32
C LEU A 285 -0.16 -18.23 1.95
N SER A 286 0.99 -17.76 1.50
CA SER A 286 2.31 -18.10 2.03
C SER A 286 3.23 -16.89 1.98
N THR A 287 4.39 -17.03 2.59
CA THR A 287 5.45 -16.01 2.53
C THR A 287 5.96 -15.83 1.11
N LEU A 288 6.56 -14.66 0.86
CA LEU A 288 7.30 -14.44 -0.39
C LEU A 288 8.40 -15.52 -0.54
N PRO A 289 8.59 -16.15 -1.72
CA PRO A 289 9.64 -17.13 -1.91
C PRO A 289 11.05 -16.52 -1.77
N TYR A 290 12.00 -17.34 -1.34
CA TYR A 290 13.40 -16.91 -1.16
C TYR A 290 14.39 -17.92 -1.73
N TYR A 291 15.67 -17.55 -1.80
CA TYR A 291 16.77 -18.46 -2.12
C TYR A 291 17.41 -18.96 -0.83
N PRO A 292 17.34 -20.26 -0.54
CA PRO A 292 17.82 -20.83 0.73
C PRO A 292 19.35 -20.81 0.90
N ASP A 293 20.10 -20.66 -0.19
CA ASP A 293 21.55 -20.51 -0.21
C ASP A 293 22.04 -19.08 0.07
N VAL A 294 21.14 -18.12 0.21
CA VAL A 294 21.48 -16.73 0.51
C VAL A 294 21.51 -16.50 2.02
N ALA A 295 22.67 -16.20 2.55
CA ALA A 295 22.86 -15.93 3.97
C ALA A 295 22.00 -14.73 4.42
N GLY A 296 21.24 -14.91 5.51
CA GLY A 296 20.35 -13.89 6.07
C GLY A 296 18.95 -13.86 5.45
N ALA A 297 18.65 -14.70 4.46
CA ALA A 297 17.30 -14.88 3.94
C ALA A 297 16.58 -16.04 4.65
N PRO A 298 15.26 -15.92 4.91
CA PRO A 298 14.43 -14.74 4.71
C PRO A 298 14.53 -13.75 5.88
N GLN A 299 14.62 -12.44 5.59
CA GLN A 299 14.73 -11.38 6.58
C GLN A 299 13.35 -10.81 6.95
N ASN A 300 12.96 -9.69 6.37
CA ASN A 300 11.61 -9.11 6.40
C ASN A 300 11.29 -8.49 5.05
N THR A 301 10.01 -8.37 4.74
CA THR A 301 9.55 -7.63 3.55
C THR A 301 9.35 -6.16 3.87
N VAL A 302 9.25 -5.33 2.84
CA VAL A 302 8.97 -3.89 2.99
C VAL A 302 7.48 -3.61 2.94
N ILE A 303 7.13 -2.47 3.53
CA ILE A 303 5.80 -1.90 3.43
C ILE A 303 5.48 -1.54 1.98
N GLY A 304 4.23 -1.74 1.61
CA GLY A 304 3.58 -1.18 0.44
C GLY A 304 2.28 -0.51 0.84
N GLY A 305 1.45 -0.19 -0.16
CA GLY A 305 0.18 0.48 0.06
C GLY A 305 0.35 1.98 0.23
N ALA A 306 -0.42 2.63 1.11
CA ALA A 306 -0.46 4.08 1.15
C ALA A 306 -0.72 4.65 2.56
N SER A 307 -0.43 5.93 2.71
CA SER A 307 -0.79 6.76 3.84
C SER A 307 -1.64 7.96 3.41
N LEU A 308 -2.29 8.61 4.37
CA LEU A 308 -3.13 9.79 4.14
C LEU A 308 -2.35 11.05 4.51
N TRP A 309 -2.23 11.95 3.56
CA TRP A 309 -1.53 13.22 3.70
C TRP A 309 -2.53 14.36 3.82
N VAL A 310 -2.35 15.23 4.81
CA VAL A 310 -3.19 16.41 5.00
C VAL A 310 -2.61 17.55 4.18
N MET A 311 -3.38 18.04 3.21
CA MET A 311 -2.92 19.10 2.33
C MET A 311 -3.06 20.47 3.03
N SER A 312 -2.09 21.35 2.81
CA SER A 312 -2.08 22.69 3.37
C SER A 312 -3.12 23.62 2.72
N GLY A 313 -3.32 24.83 3.28
CA GLY A 313 -4.19 25.85 2.71
C GLY A 313 -5.68 25.67 3.02
N LYS A 314 -6.03 24.88 4.05
CA LYS A 314 -7.41 24.65 4.49
C LYS A 314 -7.76 25.47 5.73
N LYS A 315 -9.07 25.67 5.99
CA LYS A 315 -9.55 26.38 7.17
C LYS A 315 -9.36 25.53 8.43
N ALA A 316 -9.26 26.17 9.58
CA ALA A 316 -9.09 25.48 10.87
C ALA A 316 -10.20 24.46 11.14
N GLU A 317 -11.45 24.79 10.79
CA GLU A 317 -12.59 23.89 10.98
C GLU A 317 -12.51 22.64 10.08
N GLU A 318 -12.00 22.80 8.85
CA GLU A 318 -11.79 21.70 7.93
C GLU A 318 -10.71 20.75 8.47
N TYR A 319 -9.61 21.27 9.07
CA TYR A 319 -8.60 20.45 9.73
C TYR A 319 -9.14 19.70 10.95
N LYS A 320 -10.08 20.28 11.72
CA LYS A 320 -10.75 19.54 12.79
C LYS A 320 -11.56 18.37 12.25
N GLY A 321 -12.22 18.53 11.12
CA GLY A 321 -12.93 17.43 10.43
C GLY A 321 -11.99 16.33 9.97
N VAL A 322 -10.81 16.68 9.43
CA VAL A 322 -9.76 15.71 9.09
C VAL A 322 -9.30 14.95 10.33
N ALA A 323 -9.02 15.67 11.44
CA ALA A 323 -8.58 15.04 12.68
C ALA A 323 -9.65 14.13 13.29
N ALA A 324 -10.92 14.53 13.27
CA ALA A 324 -12.04 13.70 13.73
C ALA A 324 -12.12 12.38 12.93
N PHE A 325 -11.96 12.45 11.60
CA PHE A 325 -11.92 11.26 10.76
C PHE A 325 -10.71 10.36 11.05
N PHE A 326 -9.53 10.93 11.22
CA PHE A 326 -8.34 10.16 11.58
C PHE A 326 -8.45 9.51 12.96
N ASN A 327 -9.07 10.20 13.92
CA ASN A 327 -9.39 9.62 15.23
C ASN A 327 -10.34 8.42 15.11
N TYR A 328 -11.38 8.51 14.27
CA TYR A 328 -12.26 7.38 13.96
C TYR A 328 -11.49 6.20 13.34
N LEU A 329 -10.64 6.46 12.33
CA LEU A 329 -9.80 5.45 11.70
C LEU A 329 -8.79 4.82 12.66
N SER A 330 -8.44 5.50 13.77
CA SER A 330 -7.45 5.04 14.75
C SER A 330 -7.99 4.00 15.74
N SER A 331 -9.31 3.76 15.76
CA SER A 331 -9.86 2.77 16.68
C SER A 331 -9.42 1.35 16.30
N ALA A 332 -9.12 0.52 17.30
CA ALA A 332 -8.68 -0.85 17.07
C ALA A 332 -9.74 -1.67 16.34
N GLU A 333 -11.02 -1.38 16.60
CA GLU A 333 -12.18 -2.03 15.97
C GLU A 333 -12.25 -1.73 14.48
N VAL A 334 -12.12 -0.46 14.08
CA VAL A 334 -12.13 -0.03 12.68
C VAL A 334 -10.94 -0.65 11.93
N GLN A 335 -9.76 -0.64 12.54
CA GLN A 335 -8.55 -1.23 11.94
C GLN A 335 -8.64 -2.76 11.82
N SER A 336 -9.13 -3.44 12.86
CA SER A 336 -9.32 -4.90 12.83
C SER A 336 -10.36 -5.30 11.78
N ALA A 337 -11.49 -4.56 11.69
CA ALA A 337 -12.50 -4.80 10.67
C ALA A 337 -11.95 -4.56 9.25
N SER A 338 -11.16 -3.50 9.07
CA SER A 338 -10.48 -3.17 7.82
C SER A 338 -9.51 -4.27 7.40
N HIS A 339 -8.66 -4.73 8.32
CA HIS A 339 -7.73 -5.83 8.08
C HIS A 339 -8.45 -7.12 7.63
N LYS A 340 -9.46 -7.53 8.38
CA LYS A 340 -10.24 -8.75 8.08
C LYS A 340 -10.93 -8.69 6.73
N ARG A 341 -11.36 -7.50 6.30
CA ARG A 341 -12.04 -7.30 5.01
C ARG A 341 -11.10 -7.24 3.83
N THR A 342 -9.93 -6.59 3.99
CA THR A 342 -9.08 -6.20 2.87
C THR A 342 -7.80 -7.01 2.76
N GLY A 343 -7.26 -7.49 3.91
CA GLY A 343 -5.91 -8.06 4.00
C GLY A 343 -4.79 -7.02 4.13
N TYR A 344 -5.10 -5.71 4.13
CA TYR A 344 -4.13 -4.71 4.58
C TYR A 344 -3.71 -4.97 6.02
N LEU A 345 -2.50 -4.61 6.39
CA LEU A 345 -1.99 -4.84 7.74
C LEU A 345 -2.86 -4.16 8.80
N PRO A 346 -3.07 -4.78 9.97
CA PRO A 346 -3.51 -4.06 11.15
C PRO A 346 -2.36 -3.13 11.54
N ILE A 347 -2.52 -1.82 11.31
CA ILE A 347 -1.42 -0.85 11.45
C ILE A 347 -1.02 -0.56 12.91
N THR A 348 -1.82 -1.03 13.89
CA THR A 348 -1.48 -0.96 15.32
C THR A 348 -1.47 -2.35 15.95
N MET A 349 -0.67 -2.49 17.01
CA MET A 349 -0.61 -3.74 17.77
C MET A 349 -1.92 -4.06 18.50
N ALA A 350 -2.71 -3.05 18.87
CA ALA A 350 -4.04 -3.23 19.45
C ALA A 350 -5.00 -3.90 18.45
N ALA A 351 -5.02 -3.43 17.19
CA ALA A 351 -5.85 -4.02 16.15
C ALA A 351 -5.40 -5.45 15.79
N PHE A 352 -4.10 -5.73 15.78
CA PHE A 352 -3.56 -7.07 15.58
C PHE A 352 -4.06 -8.05 16.65
N LYS A 353 -3.89 -7.69 17.93
CA LYS A 353 -4.37 -8.49 19.06
C LYS A 353 -5.88 -8.71 19.04
N LEU A 354 -6.65 -7.67 18.73
CA LEU A 354 -8.12 -7.78 18.60
C LEU A 354 -8.52 -8.75 17.49
N THR A 355 -7.81 -8.71 16.35
CA THR A 355 -8.03 -9.66 15.25
C THR A 355 -7.69 -11.09 15.65
N GLU A 356 -6.57 -11.30 16.33
CA GLU A 356 -6.16 -12.61 16.83
C GLU A 356 -7.19 -13.19 17.84
N GLN A 357 -7.61 -12.39 18.80
CA GLN A 357 -8.62 -12.75 19.80
C GLN A 357 -9.98 -13.09 19.17
N SER A 358 -10.33 -12.50 18.03
CA SER A 358 -11.55 -12.83 17.31
C SER A 358 -11.53 -14.23 16.67
N GLY A 359 -10.38 -14.93 16.68
CA GLY A 359 -10.21 -16.23 16.02
C GLY A 359 -10.09 -16.16 14.51
N PHE A 360 -9.97 -14.96 13.93
CA PHE A 360 -9.94 -14.76 12.46
C PHE A 360 -8.83 -15.55 11.77
N TYR A 361 -7.61 -15.52 12.28
CA TYR A 361 -6.47 -16.23 11.69
C TYR A 361 -6.60 -17.75 11.72
N LYS A 362 -7.29 -18.30 12.73
CA LYS A 362 -7.62 -19.74 12.82
C LYS A 362 -8.63 -20.14 11.74
N GLN A 363 -9.62 -19.27 11.49
CA GLN A 363 -10.66 -19.49 10.48
C GLN A 363 -10.16 -19.23 9.06
N ASN A 364 -9.14 -18.37 8.91
CA ASN A 364 -8.56 -17.95 7.62
C ASN A 364 -7.03 -18.15 7.64
N PRO A 365 -6.54 -19.41 7.59
CA PRO A 365 -5.11 -19.72 7.69
C PRO A 365 -4.28 -19.01 6.62
N GLY A 366 -3.15 -18.43 7.03
CA GLY A 366 -2.21 -17.71 6.17
C GLY A 366 -2.48 -16.19 6.09
N THR A 367 -3.62 -15.69 6.57
CA THR A 367 -3.89 -14.24 6.57
C THR A 367 -3.04 -13.44 7.56
N ASP A 368 -2.39 -14.10 8.51
CA ASP A 368 -1.39 -13.54 9.41
C ASP A 368 0.02 -13.46 8.79
N THR A 369 0.25 -14.10 7.64
CA THR A 369 1.56 -14.15 6.96
C THR A 369 2.17 -12.76 6.75
N ALA A 370 1.37 -11.81 6.28
CA ALA A 370 1.82 -10.44 6.02
C ALA A 370 2.36 -9.76 7.30
N VAL A 371 1.64 -9.89 8.41
CA VAL A 371 2.06 -9.33 9.71
C VAL A 371 3.35 -10.02 10.16
N ASN A 372 3.38 -11.35 10.11
CA ASN A 372 4.52 -12.15 10.54
C ASN A 372 5.80 -11.85 9.74
N GLN A 373 5.69 -11.48 8.47
CA GLN A 373 6.83 -11.02 7.66
C GLN A 373 7.33 -9.64 8.11
N MET A 374 6.42 -8.73 8.47
CA MET A 374 6.73 -7.33 8.78
C MET A 374 7.26 -7.11 10.19
N ILE A 375 6.88 -7.96 11.17
CA ILE A 375 7.34 -7.82 12.56
C ILE A 375 8.72 -8.46 12.82
N ARG A 376 9.32 -9.10 11.83
CA ARG A 376 10.68 -9.63 11.93
C ARG A 376 11.68 -8.50 12.19
N LYS A 377 12.80 -8.82 12.84
CA LYS A 377 13.87 -7.86 13.10
C LYS A 377 14.38 -7.25 11.78
N THR A 378 14.32 -5.94 11.67
CA THR A 378 14.85 -5.21 10.50
C THR A 378 16.37 -5.01 10.60
N THR A 379 17.00 -4.86 9.45
CA THR A 379 18.39 -4.41 9.30
C THR A 379 18.43 -3.06 8.58
N ASP A 380 19.61 -2.47 8.42
CA ASP A 380 19.77 -1.25 7.62
C ASP A 380 19.37 -1.46 6.14
N LYS A 381 19.44 -2.72 5.64
CA LYS A 381 19.07 -3.09 4.26
C LYS A 381 17.59 -3.42 4.09
N SER A 382 16.85 -3.60 5.18
CA SER A 382 15.47 -4.10 5.15
C SER A 382 14.46 -3.23 5.91
N ARG A 383 14.89 -2.07 6.40
CA ARG A 383 14.04 -1.15 7.18
C ARG A 383 12.93 -0.51 6.34
N GLY A 384 13.15 -0.31 5.05
CA GLY A 384 12.25 0.34 4.10
C GLY A 384 13.03 0.87 2.90
N ILE A 385 12.32 1.34 1.88
CA ILE A 385 12.90 1.95 0.68
C ILE A 385 12.21 3.30 0.48
N ARG A 386 12.96 4.41 0.63
CA ARG A 386 12.41 5.77 0.60
C ARG A 386 13.26 6.67 -0.27
N LEU A 387 13.04 6.61 -1.58
CA LEU A 387 13.82 7.31 -2.61
C LEU A 387 13.02 8.46 -3.21
N GLY A 388 13.68 9.54 -3.57
CA GLY A 388 13.06 10.65 -4.31
C GLY A 388 12.76 10.27 -5.76
N ASN A 389 11.72 10.88 -6.34
CA ASN A 389 11.26 10.58 -7.71
C ASN A 389 11.00 9.07 -7.95
N TYR A 390 10.70 8.33 -6.91
CA TYR A 390 10.65 6.86 -7.00
C TYR A 390 9.43 6.37 -7.81
N VAL A 391 8.37 7.16 -7.92
CA VAL A 391 7.25 6.89 -8.84
C VAL A 391 7.76 6.72 -10.27
N GLN A 392 8.59 7.66 -10.74
CA GLN A 392 9.18 7.59 -12.09
C GLN A 392 10.23 6.47 -12.21
N ILE A 393 10.97 6.19 -11.13
CA ILE A 393 11.93 5.06 -11.10
C ILE A 393 11.18 3.75 -11.23
N ARG A 394 10.05 3.54 -10.54
CA ARG A 394 9.24 2.33 -10.66
C ARG A 394 8.68 2.14 -12.09
N THR A 395 8.34 3.23 -12.77
CA THR A 395 8.00 3.17 -14.20
C THR A 395 9.16 2.66 -15.05
N ILE A 396 10.40 3.10 -14.75
CA ILE A 396 11.60 2.59 -15.42
C ILE A 396 11.84 1.11 -15.12
N GLU A 397 11.65 0.69 -13.86
CA GLU A 397 11.72 -0.72 -13.46
C GLU A 397 10.73 -1.57 -14.27
N ASP A 398 9.48 -1.11 -14.40
CA ASP A 398 8.47 -1.80 -15.19
C ASP A 398 8.89 -1.94 -16.66
N GLU A 399 9.32 -0.84 -17.29
CA GLU A 399 9.76 -0.83 -18.68
C GLU A 399 10.92 -1.80 -18.94
N GLU A 400 11.92 -1.82 -18.07
CA GLU A 400 13.11 -2.63 -18.26
C GLU A 400 12.87 -4.12 -17.95
N LEU A 401 12.08 -4.42 -16.92
CA LEU A 401 11.70 -5.80 -16.61
C LEU A 401 10.83 -6.40 -17.73
N GLU A 402 9.93 -5.63 -18.33
CA GLU A 402 9.15 -6.05 -19.50
C GLU A 402 10.04 -6.46 -20.70
N GLN A 403 11.20 -5.80 -20.88
CA GLN A 403 12.16 -6.21 -21.93
C GLN A 403 12.78 -7.59 -21.63
N VAL A 404 12.98 -7.92 -20.35
CA VAL A 404 13.48 -9.24 -19.94
C VAL A 404 12.41 -10.31 -20.15
N TRP A 405 11.16 -10.05 -19.72
CA TRP A 405 10.06 -10.99 -19.92
C TRP A 405 9.76 -11.23 -21.39
N GLY A 406 9.92 -10.21 -22.22
CA GLY A 406 9.79 -10.29 -23.68
C GLY A 406 11.01 -10.85 -24.40
N GLY A 407 12.08 -11.22 -23.68
CA GLY A 407 13.31 -11.79 -24.25
C GLY A 407 14.16 -10.80 -25.06
N LYS A 408 13.93 -9.49 -24.92
CA LYS A 408 14.62 -8.42 -25.68
C LYS A 408 15.90 -7.94 -25.00
N LYS A 409 16.01 -8.10 -23.68
CA LYS A 409 17.20 -7.78 -22.87
C LYS A 409 17.56 -8.94 -21.96
N THR A 410 18.82 -9.05 -21.61
CA THR A 410 19.27 -9.86 -20.48
C THR A 410 18.91 -9.20 -19.16
N ALA A 411 18.85 -9.96 -18.07
CA ALA A 411 18.65 -9.43 -16.74
C ALA A 411 19.65 -8.33 -16.39
N LYS A 412 20.94 -8.57 -16.71
CA LYS A 412 21.99 -7.60 -16.41
C LYS A 412 21.82 -6.29 -17.17
N GLU A 413 21.55 -6.33 -18.47
CA GLU A 413 21.31 -5.11 -19.28
C GLU A 413 20.12 -4.30 -18.77
N ALA A 414 19.02 -4.97 -18.39
CA ALA A 414 17.85 -4.31 -17.84
C ALA A 414 18.17 -3.65 -16.48
N LEU A 415 18.80 -4.36 -15.56
CA LEU A 415 19.16 -3.83 -14.24
C LEU A 415 20.18 -2.69 -14.33
N ASP A 416 21.18 -2.77 -15.20
CA ASP A 416 22.14 -1.68 -15.44
C ASP A 416 21.44 -0.43 -16.01
N SER A 417 20.43 -0.63 -16.88
CA SER A 417 19.61 0.46 -17.42
C SER A 417 18.74 1.11 -16.32
N ILE A 418 18.10 0.31 -15.45
CA ILE A 418 17.35 0.79 -14.28
C ILE A 418 18.25 1.67 -13.41
N ILE A 419 19.45 1.20 -13.08
CA ILE A 419 20.40 1.94 -12.23
C ILE A 419 20.80 3.25 -12.90
N LYS A 420 21.18 3.23 -14.16
CA LYS A 420 21.60 4.46 -14.88
C LYS A 420 20.49 5.48 -14.91
N ARG A 421 19.31 5.11 -15.45
CA ARG A 421 18.16 6.01 -15.60
C ARG A 421 17.60 6.46 -14.25
N GLY A 422 17.53 5.55 -13.28
CA GLY A 422 17.04 5.84 -11.94
C GLY A 422 17.98 6.77 -11.17
N ASN A 423 19.28 6.59 -11.27
CA ASN A 423 20.25 7.45 -10.61
C ASN A 423 20.25 8.88 -11.17
N GLU A 424 19.96 9.08 -12.46
CA GLU A 424 19.75 10.42 -13.03
C GLU A 424 18.56 11.14 -12.38
N LEU A 425 17.48 10.39 -12.04
CA LEU A 425 16.33 10.93 -11.32
C LEU A 425 16.66 11.25 -9.86
N LEU A 426 17.42 10.37 -9.19
CA LEU A 426 17.87 10.58 -7.81
C LEU A 426 18.80 11.79 -7.69
N GLU A 427 19.71 11.99 -8.63
CA GLU A 427 20.58 13.17 -8.66
C GLU A 427 19.78 14.47 -8.85
N ARG A 428 18.78 14.46 -9.71
CA ARG A 428 17.88 15.62 -9.87
C ARG A 428 17.13 15.92 -8.58
N PHE A 429 16.60 14.88 -7.91
CA PHE A 429 15.92 15.04 -6.64
C PHE A 429 16.86 15.57 -5.55
N GLU A 430 18.06 15.03 -5.44
CA GLU A 430 19.08 15.49 -4.50
C GLU A 430 19.40 16.99 -4.72
N LYS A 431 19.68 17.38 -5.97
CA LYS A 431 19.98 18.79 -6.33
C LYS A 431 18.83 19.74 -5.99
N ALA A 432 17.60 19.33 -6.23
CA ALA A 432 16.41 20.14 -5.95
C ALA A 432 16.10 20.29 -4.45
N ASN A 433 16.64 19.40 -3.60
CA ASN A 433 16.36 19.34 -2.17
C ASN A 433 17.62 19.52 -1.29
N LYS A 434 18.74 19.97 -1.87
CA LYS A 434 19.90 20.48 -1.14
C LYS A 434 19.53 21.85 -0.57
N GLY A 435 19.23 21.91 0.72
CA GLY A 435 18.92 23.15 1.42
C GLY A 435 18.47 22.91 2.84
#